data_dfa02de204441905030d105102939381
#
_entry.id   dfa02de204441905030d105102939381
#
_cell.length_a   1.000
_cell.length_b   1.000
_cell.length_c   1.000
_cell.angle_alpha   90.00
_cell.angle_beta   90.00
_cell.angle_gamma   90.00
#
_symmetry.space_group_name_H-M   'P 1'
#
loop_
_entity.id
_entity.type
_entity.pdbx_description
1 polymer ?
#
loop_
_entity_poly.entity_id
_entity_poly.type
_entity_poly.pdbx_seq_one_letter_code
_entity_poly.pdbx_strand_id
1 'polypeptide(L)'
;NRSAEKSKAAIAQLKAEFGADADVGFIRMDLASLASVRAAAAEVLKTVPQIDALVCNAAIAQVPEQRLTEDGFESMLGTKHYGHFLLAGLLFGQIEASKGRIVVVSSLGYNMGIKTIQFDDMNWDGNYHQNKTYSQSKLAQMMFAYELQDKLAAAGKLDVQVYVCHPGSSRTSLITTSGNLMTRFAFWIMTKLPITQSAEKGSWPEVMCATEDGLEQRTLRPHRTRTVCRPGRQGHSAGPRL
;
A
#
# COMPACT_ATOMS: atom_id res chain seq x y z
N ASN A 1 10.55 4.16 6.52
CA ASN A 1 10.92 5.28 5.65
C ASN A 1 12.43 5.30 5.46
N ARG A 2 12.94 5.61 4.24
CA ARG A 2 14.39 5.64 3.95
C ARG A 2 15.11 6.90 4.43
N SER A 3 14.40 8.03 4.61
CA SER A 3 14.98 9.31 5.04
C SER A 3 14.74 9.54 6.54
N ALA A 4 15.82 9.51 7.33
CA ALA A 4 15.79 9.81 8.75
C ALA A 4 15.35 11.26 9.02
N GLU A 5 15.84 12.23 8.23
CA GLU A 5 15.50 13.65 8.40
C GLU A 5 14.02 13.91 8.18
N LYS A 6 13.44 13.38 7.07
CA LYS A 6 12.00 13.52 6.80
C LYS A 6 11.16 12.84 7.87
N SER A 7 11.61 11.70 8.39
CA SER A 7 10.91 11.02 9.47
C SER A 7 10.98 11.79 10.78
N LYS A 8 12.13 12.35 11.11
CA LYS A 8 12.29 13.22 12.30
C LYS A 8 11.36 14.43 12.25
N ALA A 9 11.28 15.09 11.09
CA ALA A 9 10.36 16.22 10.91
C ALA A 9 8.90 15.80 11.05
N ALA A 10 8.49 14.67 10.46
CA ALA A 10 7.13 14.15 10.56
C ALA A 10 6.77 13.74 11.99
N ILE A 11 7.69 13.08 12.72
CA ILE A 11 7.51 12.72 14.14
C ILE A 11 7.34 13.97 14.99
N ALA A 12 8.18 15.00 14.76
CA ALA A 12 8.06 16.26 15.51
C ALA A 12 6.70 16.93 15.27
N GLN A 13 6.20 16.91 14.05
CA GLN A 13 4.88 17.44 13.70
C GLN A 13 3.76 16.64 14.39
N LEU A 14 3.81 15.31 14.37
CA LEU A 14 2.83 14.45 15.04
C LEU A 14 2.83 14.69 16.57
N LYS A 15 4.00 14.79 17.19
CA LYS A 15 4.11 15.09 18.62
C LYS A 15 3.61 16.49 18.99
N ALA A 16 3.76 17.47 18.08
CA ALA A 16 3.22 18.81 18.29
C ALA A 16 1.68 18.83 18.20
N GLU A 17 1.09 17.96 17.37
CA GLU A 17 -0.35 17.88 17.14
C GLU A 17 -1.06 17.01 18.19
N PHE A 18 -0.50 15.85 18.53
CA PHE A 18 -1.14 14.83 19.39
C PHE A 18 -0.57 14.72 20.80
N GLY A 19 0.44 15.52 21.14
CA GLY A 19 1.10 15.49 22.44
C GLY A 19 2.53 14.95 22.38
N ALA A 20 3.38 15.45 23.26
CA ALA A 20 4.80 15.09 23.30
C ALA A 20 5.05 13.61 23.64
N ASP A 21 4.11 12.97 24.32
CA ASP A 21 4.06 11.59 24.75
C ASP A 21 3.50 10.63 23.68
N ALA A 22 3.08 11.16 22.51
CA ALA A 22 2.64 10.31 21.40
C ALA A 22 3.74 9.29 21.05
N ASP A 23 3.38 8.00 21.10
CA ASP A 23 4.28 6.88 20.83
C ASP A 23 4.48 6.69 19.31
N VAL A 24 5.48 7.41 18.77
CA VAL A 24 5.82 7.37 17.35
C VAL A 24 7.31 7.09 17.20
N GLY A 25 7.63 5.96 16.60
CA GLY A 25 8.99 5.50 16.31
C GLY A 25 9.38 5.60 14.83
N PHE A 26 10.67 5.40 14.58
CA PHE A 26 11.23 5.34 13.23
C PHE A 26 12.20 4.17 13.10
N ILE A 27 11.97 3.34 12.10
CA ILE A 27 12.91 2.32 11.63
C ILE A 27 13.27 2.66 10.18
N ARG A 28 14.57 2.75 9.90
CA ARG A 28 15.05 3.02 8.55
C ARG A 28 14.81 1.80 7.65
N MET A 29 14.17 2.02 6.50
CA MET A 29 13.92 0.97 5.51
C MET A 29 13.83 1.57 4.11
N ASP A 30 14.56 0.99 3.16
CA ASP A 30 14.37 1.23 1.72
C ASP A 30 13.75 -0.01 1.08
N LEU A 31 12.53 0.12 0.57
CA LEU A 31 11.81 -0.97 -0.10
C LEU A 31 12.43 -1.34 -1.46
N ALA A 32 13.33 -0.51 -2.01
CA ALA A 32 14.10 -0.81 -3.20
C ALA A 32 15.33 -1.69 -2.92
N SER A 33 15.55 -2.09 -1.66
CA SER A 33 16.64 -2.96 -1.23
C SER A 33 16.08 -4.08 -0.36
N LEU A 34 16.11 -5.30 -0.84
CA LEU A 34 15.64 -6.45 -0.06
C LEU A 34 16.49 -6.68 1.20
N ALA A 35 17.77 -6.34 1.14
CA ALA A 35 18.66 -6.36 2.32
C ALA A 35 18.18 -5.35 3.38
N SER A 36 17.82 -4.13 2.97
CA SER A 36 17.28 -3.11 3.86
C SER A 36 15.93 -3.52 4.46
N VAL A 37 15.07 -4.18 3.68
CA VAL A 37 13.80 -4.71 4.17
C VAL A 37 14.02 -5.78 5.24
N ARG A 38 14.98 -6.71 5.03
CA ARG A 38 15.33 -7.75 6.02
C ARG A 38 15.86 -7.14 7.32
N ALA A 39 16.76 -6.17 7.22
CA ALA A 39 17.31 -5.49 8.39
C ALA A 39 16.21 -4.75 9.18
N ALA A 40 15.34 -4.04 8.49
CA ALA A 40 14.21 -3.34 9.12
C ALA A 40 13.21 -4.31 9.75
N ALA A 41 12.88 -5.42 9.10
CA ALA A 41 12.01 -6.44 9.67
C ALA A 41 12.60 -7.06 10.94
N ALA A 42 13.91 -7.36 10.95
CA ALA A 42 14.59 -7.87 12.14
C ALA A 42 14.55 -6.86 13.30
N GLU A 43 14.68 -5.57 13.02
CA GLU A 43 14.55 -4.53 14.04
C GLU A 43 13.12 -4.39 14.56
N VAL A 44 12.11 -4.45 13.67
CA VAL A 44 10.69 -4.50 14.07
C VAL A 44 10.42 -5.67 15.00
N LEU A 45 10.81 -6.90 14.61
CA LEU A 45 10.60 -8.11 15.41
C LEU A 45 11.26 -8.04 16.79
N LYS A 46 12.35 -7.28 16.92
CA LYS A 46 13.07 -7.09 18.18
C LYS A 46 12.44 -6.02 19.08
N THR A 47 11.90 -4.95 18.49
CA THR A 47 11.53 -3.74 19.24
C THR A 47 10.03 -3.50 19.34
N VAL A 48 9.24 -4.08 18.45
CA VAL A 48 7.78 -3.91 18.41
C VAL A 48 7.13 -5.21 18.88
N PRO A 49 6.50 -5.24 20.06
CA PRO A 49 6.00 -6.49 20.64
C PRO A 49 4.75 -7.03 19.93
N GLN A 50 3.96 -6.17 19.30
CA GLN A 50 2.68 -6.49 18.66
C GLN A 50 2.50 -5.68 17.38
N ILE A 51 1.94 -6.31 16.34
CA ILE A 51 1.60 -5.64 15.08
C ILE A 51 0.10 -5.80 14.82
N ASP A 52 -0.68 -4.80 15.14
CA ASP A 52 -2.14 -4.78 14.90
C ASP A 52 -2.46 -4.49 13.44
N ALA A 53 -1.66 -3.66 12.77
CA ALA A 53 -1.81 -3.38 11.35
C ALA A 53 -0.47 -3.09 10.66
N LEU A 54 -0.22 -3.77 9.53
CA LEU A 54 0.85 -3.46 8.60
C LEU A 54 0.27 -2.74 7.39
N VAL A 55 0.58 -1.45 7.20
CA VAL A 55 0.09 -0.65 6.08
C VAL A 55 1.15 -0.54 4.98
N CYS A 56 0.96 -1.26 3.89
CA CYS A 56 1.83 -1.28 2.71
C CYS A 56 1.51 -0.08 1.79
N ASN A 57 1.80 1.13 2.25
CA ASN A 57 1.46 2.39 1.59
C ASN A 57 2.59 2.95 0.71
N ALA A 58 3.85 2.77 1.10
CA ALA A 58 4.97 3.42 0.42
C ALA A 58 5.04 3.10 -1.07
N ALA A 59 5.20 4.13 -1.91
CA ALA A 59 5.17 3.99 -3.36
C ALA A 59 6.08 5.00 -4.06
N ILE A 60 6.50 4.64 -5.27
CA ILE A 60 7.03 5.55 -6.28
C ILE A 60 6.15 5.47 -7.54
N ALA A 61 6.05 6.54 -8.29
CA ALA A 61 5.22 6.59 -9.49
C ALA A 61 5.85 7.45 -10.57
N GLN A 62 5.44 7.23 -11.82
CA GLN A 62 5.82 8.05 -12.97
C GLN A 62 7.34 8.17 -13.13
N VAL A 63 8.07 7.07 -12.91
CA VAL A 63 9.51 7.00 -13.20
C VAL A 63 9.67 7.06 -14.72
N PRO A 64 10.30 8.11 -15.30
CA PRO A 64 10.26 8.35 -16.73
C PRO A 64 11.12 7.38 -17.54
N GLU A 65 12.17 6.84 -16.93
CA GLU A 65 13.13 5.91 -17.54
C GLU A 65 13.20 4.64 -16.71
N GLN A 66 13.52 3.51 -17.35
CA GLN A 66 13.75 2.28 -16.65
C GLN A 66 14.88 2.45 -15.63
N ARG A 67 14.61 2.01 -14.41
CA ARG A 67 15.62 1.92 -13.34
C ARG A 67 15.43 0.58 -12.64
N LEU A 68 16.52 -0.05 -12.33
CA LEU A 68 16.52 -1.26 -11.52
C LEU A 68 16.83 -0.93 -10.06
N THR A 69 16.29 -1.73 -9.16
CA THR A 69 16.71 -1.77 -7.77
C THR A 69 18.11 -2.39 -7.66
N GLU A 70 18.74 -2.31 -6.50
CA GLU A 70 20.03 -3.00 -6.27
C GLU A 70 19.94 -4.53 -6.40
N ASP A 71 18.70 -5.08 -6.23
CA ASP A 71 18.41 -6.50 -6.40
C ASP A 71 18.07 -6.86 -7.86
N GLY A 72 18.17 -5.92 -8.81
CA GLY A 72 17.96 -6.15 -10.24
C GLY A 72 16.49 -6.15 -10.70
N PHE A 73 15.54 -5.67 -9.90
CA PHE A 73 14.12 -5.57 -10.27
C PHE A 73 13.77 -4.19 -10.82
N GLU A 74 12.81 -4.11 -11.75
CA GLU A 74 12.25 -2.82 -12.15
C GLU A 74 11.78 -2.04 -10.90
N SER A 75 12.16 -0.78 -10.83
CA SER A 75 12.11 0.01 -9.61
C SER A 75 10.70 0.18 -9.01
N MET A 76 9.66 0.36 -9.84
CA MET A 76 8.29 0.49 -9.36
C MET A 76 7.74 -0.85 -8.87
N LEU A 77 8.02 -1.95 -9.58
CA LEU A 77 7.62 -3.29 -9.17
C LEU A 77 8.41 -3.74 -7.93
N GLY A 78 9.72 -3.53 -7.91
CA GLY A 78 10.60 -3.84 -6.79
C GLY A 78 10.17 -3.16 -5.50
N THR A 79 9.99 -1.84 -5.55
CA THR A 79 9.62 -1.03 -4.37
C THR A 79 8.20 -1.31 -3.89
N LYS A 80 7.22 -1.36 -4.82
CA LYS A 80 5.80 -1.42 -4.44
C LYS A 80 5.29 -2.83 -4.19
N HIS A 81 5.87 -3.83 -4.88
CA HIS A 81 5.43 -5.21 -4.72
C HIS A 81 6.45 -6.07 -3.98
N TYR A 82 7.65 -6.28 -4.51
CA TYR A 82 8.60 -7.21 -3.90
C TYR A 82 9.07 -6.79 -2.51
N GLY A 83 9.33 -5.50 -2.29
CA GLY A 83 9.71 -4.98 -0.97
C GLY A 83 8.59 -5.18 0.07
N HIS A 84 7.34 -4.87 -0.28
CA HIS A 84 6.21 -5.09 0.62
C HIS A 84 5.87 -6.58 0.82
N PHE A 85 5.97 -7.38 -0.25
CA PHE A 85 5.79 -8.84 -0.17
C PHE A 85 6.77 -9.46 0.83
N LEU A 86 8.05 -9.13 0.70
CA LEU A 86 9.08 -9.61 1.61
C LEU A 86 8.83 -9.14 3.05
N LEU A 87 8.51 -7.85 3.23
CA LEU A 87 8.22 -7.28 4.56
C LEU A 87 7.04 -8.00 5.22
N ALA A 88 5.93 -8.16 4.50
CA ALA A 88 4.74 -8.84 5.01
C ALA A 88 5.06 -10.31 5.37
N GLY A 89 5.82 -11.02 4.55
CA GLY A 89 6.24 -12.38 4.83
C GLY A 89 7.13 -12.50 6.06
N LEU A 90 8.10 -11.60 6.23
CA LEU A 90 9.01 -11.60 7.39
C LEU A 90 8.30 -11.27 8.71
N LEU A 91 7.28 -10.39 8.67
CA LEU A 91 6.52 -9.97 9.84
C LEU A 91 5.27 -10.83 10.08
N PHE A 92 4.95 -11.76 9.19
CA PHE A 92 3.69 -12.51 9.19
C PHE A 92 3.43 -13.24 10.52
N GLY A 93 4.42 -13.90 11.09
CA GLY A 93 4.27 -14.63 12.35
C GLY A 93 3.84 -13.73 13.51
N GLN A 94 4.37 -12.51 13.56
CA GLN A 94 3.97 -11.55 14.61
C GLN A 94 2.60 -10.94 14.34
N ILE A 95 2.27 -10.65 13.07
CA ILE A 95 0.93 -10.20 12.67
C ILE A 95 -0.11 -11.28 13.01
N GLU A 96 0.20 -12.55 12.74
CA GLU A 96 -0.68 -13.66 13.07
C GLU A 96 -0.88 -13.81 14.58
N ALA A 97 0.20 -13.74 15.37
CA ALA A 97 0.13 -13.80 16.82
C ALA A 97 -0.72 -12.66 17.41
N SER A 98 -0.72 -11.51 16.77
CA SER A 98 -1.52 -10.32 17.15
C SER A 98 -2.94 -10.35 16.60
N LYS A 99 -3.33 -11.34 15.79
CA LYS A 99 -4.59 -11.34 15.01
C LYS A 99 -4.75 -10.06 14.20
N GLY A 100 -3.63 -9.57 13.70
CA GLY A 100 -3.50 -8.28 13.05
C GLY A 100 -3.99 -8.28 11.61
N ARG A 101 -3.76 -7.19 10.93
CA ARG A 101 -4.21 -6.99 9.54
C ARG A 101 -3.10 -6.49 8.64
N ILE A 102 -3.21 -6.79 7.35
CA ILE A 102 -2.33 -6.30 6.30
C ILE A 102 -3.16 -5.43 5.36
N VAL A 103 -2.81 -4.14 5.25
CA VAL A 103 -3.50 -3.18 4.39
C VAL A 103 -2.62 -2.85 3.19
N VAL A 104 -3.05 -3.24 2.00
CA VAL A 104 -2.32 -2.99 0.75
C VAL A 104 -2.91 -1.78 0.03
N VAL A 105 -2.11 -0.74 -0.12
CA VAL A 105 -2.53 0.49 -0.79
C VAL A 105 -2.26 0.40 -2.29
N SER A 106 -3.30 0.09 -3.05
CA SER A 106 -3.26 0.03 -4.51
C SER A 106 -3.65 1.37 -5.15
N SER A 107 -4.14 1.35 -6.37
CA SER A 107 -4.58 2.53 -7.12
C SER A 107 -5.51 2.10 -8.24
N LEU A 108 -6.49 2.93 -8.61
CA LEU A 108 -7.26 2.76 -9.85
C LEU A 108 -6.36 2.72 -11.10
N GLY A 109 -5.12 3.22 -10.97
CA GLY A 109 -4.10 3.15 -12.02
C GLY A 109 -3.73 1.72 -12.45
N TYR A 110 -4.08 0.68 -11.67
CA TYR A 110 -3.91 -0.72 -12.11
C TYR A 110 -4.64 -1.03 -13.43
N ASN A 111 -5.72 -0.31 -13.71
CA ASN A 111 -6.58 -0.51 -14.89
C ASN A 111 -6.30 0.49 -16.03
N MET A 112 -5.36 1.42 -15.86
CA MET A 112 -5.08 2.51 -16.82
C MET A 112 -3.98 2.17 -17.83
N GLY A 113 -3.26 1.08 -17.63
CA GLY A 113 -2.18 0.62 -18.51
C GLY A 113 -2.46 -0.78 -19.06
N ILE A 114 -1.56 -1.71 -18.79
CA ILE A 114 -1.79 -3.13 -19.09
C ILE A 114 -2.68 -3.75 -17.99
N LYS A 115 -3.51 -4.71 -18.40
CA LYS A 115 -4.41 -5.42 -17.48
C LYS A 115 -3.91 -6.83 -17.17
N THR A 116 -2.61 -7.03 -17.27
CA THR A 116 -1.94 -8.31 -17.06
C THR A 116 -0.56 -8.08 -16.44
N ILE A 117 0.09 -9.17 -16.05
CA ILE A 117 1.49 -9.18 -15.63
C ILE A 117 2.33 -9.69 -16.79
N GLN A 118 3.41 -8.99 -17.12
CA GLN A 118 4.40 -9.38 -18.13
C GLN A 118 5.39 -10.39 -17.50
N PHE A 119 4.95 -11.64 -17.35
CA PHE A 119 5.78 -12.67 -16.71
C PHE A 119 7.07 -12.97 -17.48
N ASP A 120 7.04 -12.81 -18.80
CA ASP A 120 8.22 -13.06 -19.67
C ASP A 120 9.23 -11.90 -19.62
N ASP A 121 8.81 -10.72 -19.19
CA ASP A 121 9.64 -9.51 -19.06
C ASP A 121 9.17 -8.62 -17.89
N MET A 122 9.46 -9.09 -16.67
CA MET A 122 9.07 -8.39 -15.45
C MET A 122 9.77 -7.04 -15.27
N ASN A 123 10.94 -6.88 -15.90
CA ASN A 123 11.75 -5.66 -15.83
C ASN A 123 11.45 -4.65 -16.94
N TRP A 124 10.71 -5.04 -17.99
CA TRP A 124 10.45 -4.20 -19.16
C TRP A 124 11.74 -3.84 -19.93
N ASP A 125 12.61 -4.81 -20.13
CA ASP A 125 13.88 -4.63 -20.82
C ASP A 125 13.65 -4.31 -22.30
N GLY A 126 14.13 -3.12 -22.73
CA GLY A 126 13.97 -2.62 -24.10
C GLY A 126 12.55 -2.13 -24.47
N ASN A 127 11.56 -2.24 -23.59
CA ASN A 127 10.17 -1.86 -23.86
C ASN A 127 9.52 -1.09 -22.71
N TYR A 128 10.31 -0.36 -21.95
CA TYR A 128 9.86 0.37 -20.77
C TYR A 128 8.83 1.46 -21.11
N HIS A 129 7.75 1.48 -20.33
CA HIS A 129 6.74 2.52 -20.42
C HIS A 129 6.17 2.83 -19.04
N GLN A 130 6.44 4.05 -18.54
CA GLN A 130 6.14 4.45 -17.15
C GLN A 130 4.72 4.14 -16.67
N ASN A 131 3.69 4.33 -17.52
CA ASN A 131 2.30 4.07 -17.12
C ASN A 131 1.97 2.57 -17.08
N LYS A 132 2.49 1.79 -18.04
CA LYS A 132 2.28 0.33 -18.08
C LYS A 132 2.96 -0.33 -16.90
N THR A 133 4.20 0.04 -16.61
CA THR A 133 4.98 -0.46 -15.48
C THR A 133 4.35 -0.07 -14.13
N TYR A 134 3.86 1.17 -14.02
CA TYR A 134 3.09 1.60 -12.85
C TYR A 134 1.82 0.75 -12.68
N SER A 135 1.05 0.55 -13.75
CA SER A 135 -0.17 -0.24 -13.76
C SER A 135 0.10 -1.69 -13.33
N GLN A 136 1.12 -2.33 -13.92
CA GLN A 136 1.56 -3.67 -13.55
C GLN A 136 1.90 -3.78 -12.06
N SER A 137 2.68 -2.84 -11.54
CA SER A 137 3.08 -2.87 -10.12
C SER A 137 1.88 -2.72 -9.16
N LYS A 138 0.86 -1.95 -9.53
CA LYS A 138 -0.38 -1.81 -8.76
C LYS A 138 -1.29 -3.04 -8.90
N LEU A 139 -1.31 -3.65 -10.06
CA LEU A 139 -2.00 -4.94 -10.27
C LEU A 139 -1.36 -6.05 -9.43
N ALA A 140 -0.03 -6.14 -9.43
CA ALA A 140 0.71 -7.12 -8.63
C ALA A 140 0.42 -6.99 -7.13
N GLN A 141 0.32 -5.75 -6.62
CA GLN A 141 -0.08 -5.51 -5.22
C GLN A 141 -1.48 -6.04 -4.91
N MET A 142 -2.44 -5.85 -5.81
CA MET A 142 -3.81 -6.36 -5.64
C MET A 142 -3.85 -7.90 -5.68
N MET A 143 -3.18 -8.50 -6.68
CA MET A 143 -3.10 -9.96 -6.81
C MET A 143 -2.46 -10.59 -5.57
N PHE A 144 -1.39 -9.98 -5.04
CA PHE A 144 -0.77 -10.41 -3.78
C PHE A 144 -1.78 -10.44 -2.63
N ALA A 145 -2.54 -9.36 -2.45
CA ALA A 145 -3.47 -9.28 -1.35
C ALA A 145 -4.62 -10.31 -1.47
N TYR A 146 -5.16 -10.49 -2.66
CA TYR A 146 -6.23 -11.47 -2.88
C TYR A 146 -5.74 -12.91 -2.72
N GLU A 147 -4.57 -13.22 -3.27
CA GLU A 147 -3.96 -14.54 -3.10
C GLU A 147 -3.64 -14.84 -1.63
N LEU A 148 -3.18 -13.82 -0.90
CA LEU A 148 -2.94 -13.97 0.53
C LEU A 148 -4.25 -14.23 1.30
N GLN A 149 -5.35 -13.52 0.98
CA GLN A 149 -6.66 -13.80 1.58
C GLN A 149 -7.09 -15.25 1.33
N ASP A 150 -6.97 -15.73 0.08
CA ASP A 150 -7.36 -17.08 -0.29
C ASP A 150 -6.52 -18.14 0.42
N LYS A 151 -5.20 -17.92 0.52
CA LYS A 151 -4.28 -18.81 1.25
C LYS A 151 -4.57 -18.84 2.76
N LEU A 152 -4.88 -17.71 3.36
CA LEU A 152 -5.24 -17.63 4.78
C LEU A 152 -6.57 -18.36 5.04
N ALA A 153 -7.56 -18.16 4.20
CA ALA A 153 -8.84 -18.86 4.31
C ALA A 153 -8.66 -20.38 4.16
N ALA A 154 -7.88 -20.83 3.18
CA ALA A 154 -7.58 -22.24 2.97
C ALA A 154 -6.80 -22.87 4.15
N ALA A 155 -5.97 -22.09 4.83
CA ALA A 155 -5.20 -22.50 6.01
C ALA A 155 -6.00 -22.37 7.32
N GLY A 156 -7.27 -21.92 7.29
CA GLY A 156 -8.08 -21.69 8.48
C GLY A 156 -7.63 -20.52 9.37
N LYS A 157 -6.76 -19.64 8.85
CA LYS A 157 -6.20 -18.47 9.55
C LYS A 157 -7.09 -17.24 9.38
N LEU A 158 -8.35 -17.34 9.79
CA LEU A 158 -9.36 -16.30 9.59
C LEU A 158 -9.20 -15.07 10.50
N ASP A 159 -8.40 -15.18 11.55
CA ASP A 159 -8.10 -14.06 12.47
C ASP A 159 -7.17 -13.02 11.84
N VAL A 160 -6.38 -13.39 10.84
CA VAL A 160 -5.54 -12.44 10.08
C VAL A 160 -6.36 -11.87 8.92
N GLN A 161 -6.50 -10.55 8.91
CA GLN A 161 -7.29 -9.87 7.89
C GLN A 161 -6.39 -9.21 6.85
N VAL A 162 -6.78 -9.26 5.58
CA VAL A 162 -6.05 -8.59 4.49
C VAL A 162 -7.01 -7.69 3.73
N TYR A 163 -6.63 -6.43 3.58
CA TYR A 163 -7.44 -5.43 2.89
C TYR A 163 -6.68 -4.80 1.73
N VAL A 164 -7.42 -4.43 0.69
CA VAL A 164 -6.90 -3.60 -0.39
C VAL A 164 -7.71 -2.32 -0.43
N CYS A 165 -7.03 -1.18 -0.42
CA CYS A 165 -7.67 0.12 -0.54
C CYS A 165 -6.95 1.00 -1.57
N HIS A 166 -7.54 2.14 -1.90
CA HIS A 166 -6.89 3.16 -2.71
C HIS A 166 -7.30 4.57 -2.24
N PRO A 167 -6.37 5.54 -2.26
CA PRO A 167 -6.59 6.89 -1.76
C PRO A 167 -7.43 7.78 -2.70
N GLY A 168 -7.97 7.24 -3.80
CA GLY A 168 -8.60 8.05 -4.83
C GLY A 168 -7.59 8.95 -5.55
N SER A 169 -8.06 10.07 -6.10
CA SER A 169 -7.20 11.11 -6.67
C SER A 169 -6.83 12.14 -5.59
N SER A 170 -5.75 11.89 -4.87
CA SER A 170 -5.29 12.74 -3.76
C SER A 170 -4.14 13.64 -4.16
N ARG A 171 -4.13 14.86 -3.61
CA ARG A 171 -3.02 15.83 -3.78
C ARG A 171 -1.84 15.41 -2.92
N THR A 172 -0.92 14.64 -3.50
CA THR A 172 0.30 14.18 -2.83
C THR A 172 1.53 14.55 -3.64
N SER A 173 2.70 14.53 -3.03
CA SER A 173 3.98 14.79 -3.72
C SER A 173 4.44 13.64 -4.63
N LEU A 174 3.68 12.55 -4.74
CA LEU A 174 4.06 11.35 -5.47
C LEU A 174 4.42 11.60 -6.94
N ILE A 175 3.63 12.43 -7.64
CA ILE A 175 3.85 12.76 -9.05
C ILE A 175 4.76 13.97 -9.21
N THR A 176 4.71 14.94 -8.31
CA THR A 176 5.52 16.16 -8.39
C THR A 176 7.03 15.90 -8.22
N THR A 177 7.39 14.81 -7.56
CA THR A 177 8.80 14.44 -7.34
C THR A 177 9.34 13.45 -8.36
N SER A 178 8.47 12.75 -9.12
CA SER A 178 8.90 11.64 -9.98
C SER A 178 8.61 11.83 -11.46
N GLY A 179 7.67 12.71 -11.84
CA GLY A 179 7.24 12.90 -13.23
C GLY A 179 8.13 13.85 -14.03
N ASN A 180 8.09 13.74 -15.38
CA ASN A 180 8.67 14.72 -16.27
C ASN A 180 7.91 16.08 -16.21
N LEU A 181 8.44 17.13 -16.83
CA LEU A 181 7.88 18.48 -16.75
C LEU A 181 6.41 18.56 -17.23
N MET A 182 6.08 17.84 -18.29
CA MET A 182 4.72 17.79 -18.85
C MET A 182 3.75 17.07 -17.88
N THR A 183 4.16 15.95 -17.31
CA THR A 183 3.37 15.21 -16.31
C THR A 183 3.15 16.04 -15.04
N ARG A 184 4.17 16.76 -14.59
CA ARG A 184 4.08 17.67 -13.44
C ARG A 184 3.12 18.83 -13.72
N PHE A 185 3.18 19.42 -14.92
CA PHE A 185 2.27 20.50 -15.33
C PHE A 185 0.82 20.01 -15.44
N ALA A 186 0.59 18.87 -16.10
CA ALA A 186 -0.75 18.26 -16.19
C ALA A 186 -1.32 17.94 -14.81
N PHE A 187 -0.49 17.41 -13.91
CA PHE A 187 -0.90 17.13 -12.54
C PHE A 187 -1.20 18.42 -11.76
N TRP A 188 -0.40 19.47 -11.94
CA TRP A 188 -0.67 20.79 -11.35
C TRP A 188 -2.05 21.33 -11.77
N ILE A 189 -2.41 21.23 -13.06
CA ILE A 189 -3.77 21.57 -13.53
C ILE A 189 -4.82 20.70 -12.85
N MET A 190 -4.61 19.39 -12.80
CA MET A 190 -5.54 18.46 -12.13
C MET A 190 -5.76 18.80 -10.65
N THR A 191 -4.73 19.26 -9.94
CA THR A 191 -4.89 19.65 -8.52
C THR A 191 -5.78 20.87 -8.30
N LYS A 192 -6.03 21.66 -9.34
CA LYS A 192 -6.96 22.81 -9.31
C LYS A 192 -8.41 22.40 -9.55
N LEU A 193 -8.66 21.18 -10.05
CA LEU A 193 -10.01 20.69 -10.30
C LEU A 193 -10.63 20.13 -8.99
N PRO A 194 -11.95 20.27 -8.82
CA PRO A 194 -12.65 19.79 -7.61
C PRO A 194 -12.72 18.27 -7.47
N ILE A 195 -12.14 17.54 -8.44
CA ILE A 195 -12.07 16.08 -8.46
C ILE A 195 -10.92 15.51 -7.60
N THR A 196 -9.99 16.36 -7.14
CA THR A 196 -8.88 15.93 -6.27
C THR A 196 -9.16 16.27 -4.82
N GLN A 197 -8.89 15.32 -3.95
CA GLN A 197 -9.07 15.47 -2.50
C GLN A 197 -7.74 15.78 -1.79
N SER A 198 -7.82 16.22 -0.52
CA SER A 198 -6.64 16.41 0.32
C SER A 198 -5.93 15.07 0.61
N ALA A 199 -4.65 15.14 1.00
CA ALA A 199 -3.91 13.94 1.43
C ALA A 199 -4.57 13.29 2.65
N GLU A 200 -5.08 14.07 3.59
CA GLU A 200 -5.84 13.62 4.75
C GLU A 200 -7.06 12.77 4.34
N LYS A 201 -7.95 13.30 3.49
CA LYS A 201 -9.09 12.52 2.98
C LYS A 201 -8.65 11.29 2.20
N GLY A 202 -7.50 11.36 1.53
CA GLY A 202 -6.90 10.22 0.83
C GLY A 202 -6.47 9.10 1.75
N SER A 203 -6.08 9.39 2.99
CA SER A 203 -5.66 8.38 3.98
C SER A 203 -6.84 7.68 4.69
N TRP A 204 -8.05 8.23 4.64
CA TRP A 204 -9.20 7.63 5.35
C TRP A 204 -9.46 6.15 5.01
N PRO A 205 -9.39 5.69 3.74
CA PRO A 205 -9.53 4.26 3.44
C PRO A 205 -8.47 3.39 4.10
N GLU A 206 -7.24 3.89 4.18
CA GLU A 206 -6.12 3.20 4.81
C GLU A 206 -6.33 3.06 6.32
N VAL A 207 -6.70 4.18 6.96
CA VAL A 207 -7.03 4.21 8.40
C VAL A 207 -8.21 3.30 8.69
N MET A 208 -9.31 3.40 7.92
CA MET A 208 -10.48 2.56 8.08
C MET A 208 -10.12 1.06 7.99
N CYS A 209 -9.35 0.67 6.96
CA CYS A 209 -8.89 -0.72 6.83
C CYS A 209 -7.97 -1.16 7.98
N ALA A 210 -7.22 -0.23 8.57
CA ALA A 210 -6.33 -0.52 9.69
C ALA A 210 -7.04 -0.63 11.04
N THR A 211 -8.19 0.05 11.22
CA THR A 211 -8.80 0.24 12.55
C THR A 211 -10.23 -0.27 12.71
N GLU A 212 -11.03 -0.30 11.63
CA GLU A 212 -12.45 -0.69 11.73
C GLU A 212 -12.65 -2.21 11.67
N ASP A 213 -13.55 -2.71 12.50
CA ASP A 213 -13.95 -4.12 12.52
C ASP A 213 -15.12 -4.41 11.57
N GLY A 214 -15.28 -5.67 11.18
CA GLY A 214 -16.41 -6.11 10.36
C GLY A 214 -16.38 -5.67 8.90
N LEU A 215 -15.23 -5.24 8.39
CA LEU A 215 -15.06 -4.90 6.98
C LEU A 215 -15.01 -6.16 6.11
N GLU A 216 -15.65 -6.11 4.94
CA GLU A 216 -15.53 -7.17 3.93
C GLU A 216 -14.16 -7.12 3.24
N GLN A 217 -13.41 -8.22 3.27
CA GLN A 217 -12.04 -8.29 2.72
C GLN A 217 -11.97 -8.22 1.19
N ARG A 218 -13.01 -8.55 0.45
CA ARG A 218 -13.01 -8.69 -1.03
C ARG A 218 -13.65 -7.52 -1.79
N THR A 219 -13.75 -6.32 -1.25
CA THR A 219 -14.42 -5.22 -1.93
C THR A 219 -13.48 -4.16 -2.47
N LEU A 220 -12.86 -4.41 -3.64
CA LEU A 220 -12.50 -3.36 -4.59
C LEU A 220 -13.60 -3.24 -5.65
N ARG A 221 -14.80 -2.75 -5.27
CA ARG A 221 -15.73 -2.22 -6.28
C ARG A 221 -15.49 -0.72 -6.39
N PRO A 222 -15.17 -0.22 -7.60
CA PRO A 222 -15.13 1.20 -7.84
C PRO A 222 -16.57 1.74 -7.72
N HIS A 223 -16.90 2.36 -6.61
CA HIS A 223 -18.10 3.19 -6.57
C HIS A 223 -17.68 4.64 -6.83
N ARG A 224 -18.29 5.26 -7.83
CA ARG A 224 -18.20 6.70 -8.07
C ARG A 224 -18.37 7.43 -6.72
N THR A 225 -17.35 8.16 -6.31
CA THR A 225 -17.32 9.16 -5.22
C THR A 225 -17.24 8.73 -3.75
N ARG A 226 -17.12 7.46 -3.36
CA ARG A 226 -16.85 7.10 -1.95
C ARG A 226 -15.99 5.85 -1.83
N THR A 227 -14.97 5.98 -1.04
CA THR A 227 -14.17 5.06 -0.21
C THR A 227 -14.50 3.57 -0.30
N VAL A 228 -13.49 2.76 -0.49
CA VAL A 228 -13.56 1.35 -0.85
C VAL A 228 -13.35 0.41 0.34
N CYS A 229 -13.88 0.72 1.48
CA CYS A 229 -14.21 -0.28 2.48
C CYS A 229 -15.70 -0.08 2.80
N ARG A 230 -16.54 -1.09 2.65
CA ARG A 230 -17.90 -1.09 3.18
C ARG A 230 -17.92 -1.95 4.44
N PRO A 231 -18.57 -1.52 5.52
CA PRO A 231 -18.85 -2.40 6.63
C PRO A 231 -19.70 -3.59 6.13
N GLY A 232 -19.32 -4.81 6.52
CA GLY A 232 -20.08 -6.01 6.23
C GLY A 232 -21.51 -5.87 6.78
N ARG A 233 -22.53 -6.16 5.96
CA ARG A 233 -23.88 -6.37 6.50
C ARG A 233 -23.81 -7.61 7.37
N GLN A 234 -24.02 -7.46 8.65
CA GLN A 234 -24.34 -8.60 9.53
C GLN A 234 -25.52 -9.36 8.92
N GLY A 235 -25.24 -10.55 8.43
CA GLY A 235 -26.30 -11.43 7.94
C GLY A 235 -27.22 -11.76 9.11
N HIS A 236 -28.41 -11.17 9.10
CA HIS A 236 -29.53 -11.71 9.90
C HIS A 236 -29.80 -13.09 9.33
N SER A 237 -29.43 -14.12 10.07
CA SER A 237 -29.85 -15.48 9.85
C SER A 237 -31.38 -15.51 9.93
N ALA A 238 -32.02 -15.58 8.77
CA ALA A 238 -33.42 -15.95 8.70
C ALA A 238 -33.54 -17.40 9.18
N GLY A 239 -34.08 -17.59 10.36
CA GLY A 239 -34.45 -18.89 10.89
C GLY A 239 -35.45 -19.61 9.94
N PRO A 240 -35.51 -20.95 9.98
CA PRO A 240 -36.37 -21.69 9.11
C PRO A 240 -37.84 -21.36 9.38
N ARG A 241 -38.59 -20.99 8.36
CA ARG A 241 -40.07 -20.97 8.42
C ARG A 241 -40.56 -22.40 8.26
N LEU A 242 -41.28 -22.85 9.26
CA LEU A 242 -42.14 -24.05 9.21
C LEU A 242 -43.24 -23.88 8.15
#